data_c22722787d14f2aa7eba4a7dbe6748fd
#
_entry.id   c22722787d14f2aa7eba4a7dbe6748fd
#
_cell.length_a   1.000
_cell.length_b   1.000
_cell.length_c   1.000
_cell.angle_alpha   90.00
_cell.angle_beta   90.00
_cell.angle_gamma   90.00
#
_symmetry.space_group_name_H-M   'P 1'
#
loop_
_entity.id
_entity.type
_entity.pdbx_description
1 polymer ?
#
loop_
_entity_poly.entity_id
_entity_poly.type
_entity_poly.pdbx_seq_one_letter_code
_entity_poly.pdbx_strand_id
1 'polypeptide(L)'
;MYNSSPMRILRKLLMFFGLLFVAVGAVSSLVGELIGLVIFSGSQNLLISSMGVVIFWLSLERVHPEGYKFFLIFILLSSVLGFFYFPLGIIGFLLTIFVLWFFRDPERMVPSSESGIISPADGVICKIEKTFPPKEVKSSEELLKISVFMNVFNVHVNRAPVAGSIKDIIYVPGKFINASLDKASEHNERNILVLENNKNEEIIVVQIAGLIARRILSFVNLFDSLRIGERFGLIRFGSRVDVYLPSNYDAKVELGQKVTAGETIIAS
;
A
#
# COMPACT_ATOMS: atom_id res chain seq x y z
N MET A 1 18.97 11.82 3.16
CA MET A 1 18.90 13.26 2.83
C MET A 1 17.50 13.82 2.49
N TYR A 2 16.43 13.03 2.51
CA TYR A 2 15.08 13.46 2.09
C TYR A 2 14.14 13.94 3.21
N ASN A 3 14.59 14.02 4.44
CA ASN A 3 13.73 14.28 5.61
C ASN A 3 13.98 15.64 6.30
N SER A 4 14.64 16.59 5.62
CA SER A 4 14.78 17.94 6.16
C SER A 4 13.43 18.68 6.14
N SER A 5 13.13 19.44 7.19
CA SER A 5 11.88 20.21 7.30
C SER A 5 11.55 21.07 6.06
N PRO A 6 12.53 21.68 5.34
CA PRO A 6 12.27 22.42 4.12
C PRO A 6 11.68 21.58 2.98
N MET A 7 12.13 20.34 2.82
CA MET A 7 11.61 19.43 1.76
C MET A 7 10.17 19.01 2.02
N ARG A 8 9.77 18.79 3.27
CA ARG A 8 8.37 18.52 3.61
C ARG A 8 7.46 19.71 3.30
N ILE A 9 7.92 20.92 3.57
CA ILE A 9 7.16 22.14 3.27
C ILE A 9 7.03 22.30 1.76
N LEU A 10 8.13 22.14 1.01
CA LEU A 10 8.12 22.22 -0.45
C LEU A 10 7.15 21.22 -1.08
N ARG A 11 7.13 19.97 -0.61
CA ARG A 11 6.19 18.94 -1.09
C ARG A 11 4.74 19.29 -0.80
N LYS A 12 4.43 19.81 0.41
CA LYS A 12 3.08 20.28 0.73
C LYS A 12 2.63 21.44 -0.14
N LEU A 13 3.53 22.38 -0.45
CA LEU A 13 3.26 23.49 -1.36
C LEU A 13 3.02 22.98 -2.79
N LEU A 14 3.85 22.10 -3.31
CA LEU A 14 3.67 21.50 -4.64
C LEU A 14 2.34 20.74 -4.72
N MET A 15 1.99 19.96 -3.69
CA MET A 15 0.72 19.26 -3.62
C MET A 15 -0.47 20.23 -3.64
N PHE A 16 -0.40 21.32 -2.86
CA PHE A 16 -1.43 22.36 -2.82
C PHE A 16 -1.57 23.05 -4.20
N PHE A 17 -0.46 23.47 -4.82
CA PHE A 17 -0.50 24.08 -6.15
C PHE A 17 -0.98 23.10 -7.23
N GLY A 18 -0.57 21.83 -7.18
CA GLY A 18 -1.05 20.81 -8.10
C GLY A 18 -2.56 20.66 -8.03
N LEU A 19 -3.12 20.53 -6.82
CA LEU A 19 -4.57 20.45 -6.60
C LEU A 19 -5.28 21.75 -7.02
N LEU A 20 -4.68 22.92 -6.78
CA LEU A 20 -5.22 24.22 -7.19
C LEU A 20 -5.33 24.32 -8.72
N PHE A 21 -4.29 23.94 -9.48
CA PHE A 21 -4.32 23.93 -10.94
C PHE A 21 -5.39 22.98 -11.48
N VAL A 22 -5.55 21.83 -10.86
CA VAL A 22 -6.63 20.90 -11.20
C VAL A 22 -7.99 21.55 -10.99
N ALA A 23 -8.21 22.14 -9.81
CA ALA A 23 -9.47 22.79 -9.45
C ALA A 23 -9.77 23.97 -10.38
N VAL A 24 -8.78 24.82 -10.68
CA VAL A 24 -8.95 25.96 -11.60
C VAL A 24 -9.35 25.50 -12.99
N GLY A 25 -8.68 24.48 -13.55
CA GLY A 25 -9.03 23.94 -14.86
C GLY A 25 -10.44 23.35 -14.90
N ALA A 26 -10.83 22.62 -13.84
CA ALA A 26 -12.16 22.01 -13.74
C ALA A 26 -13.27 23.06 -13.54
N VAL A 27 -13.07 24.02 -12.61
CA VAL A 27 -14.06 25.06 -12.30
C VAL A 27 -14.21 26.03 -13.47
N SER A 28 -13.13 26.43 -14.14
CA SER A 28 -13.22 27.37 -15.28
C SER A 28 -13.99 26.76 -16.46
N SER A 29 -13.88 25.46 -16.67
CA SER A 29 -14.68 24.77 -17.71
C SER A 29 -16.17 24.68 -17.31
N LEU A 30 -16.46 24.30 -16.06
CA LEU A 30 -17.83 24.16 -15.56
C LEU A 30 -18.56 25.51 -15.52
N VAL A 31 -17.91 26.55 -15.01
CA VAL A 31 -18.47 27.90 -14.89
C VAL A 31 -18.59 28.55 -16.27
N GLY A 32 -17.62 28.30 -17.17
CA GLY A 32 -17.68 28.78 -18.53
C GLY A 32 -18.88 28.24 -19.30
N GLU A 33 -19.22 26.97 -19.15
CA GLU A 33 -20.43 26.39 -19.75
C GLU A 33 -21.72 26.95 -19.12
N LEU A 34 -21.73 27.19 -17.81
CA LEU A 34 -22.93 27.61 -17.07
C LEU A 34 -23.31 29.08 -17.30
N ILE A 35 -22.32 29.96 -17.46
CA ILE A 35 -22.53 31.42 -17.58
C ILE A 35 -22.16 31.98 -18.97
N GLY A 36 -21.81 31.12 -19.93
CA GLY A 36 -21.41 31.51 -21.27
C GLY A 36 -20.11 32.34 -21.34
N LEU A 37 -19.34 32.38 -20.25
CA LEU A 37 -18.09 33.10 -20.15
C LEU A 37 -16.93 32.11 -20.25
N VAL A 38 -16.39 31.96 -21.45
CA VAL A 38 -15.23 31.09 -21.69
C VAL A 38 -13.96 31.83 -21.24
N ILE A 39 -13.52 31.56 -20.00
CA ILE A 39 -12.26 32.11 -19.46
C ILE A 39 -11.07 31.47 -20.18
N PHE A 40 -11.16 30.16 -20.46
CA PHE A 40 -10.15 29.40 -21.19
C PHE A 40 -10.83 28.49 -22.20
N SER A 41 -10.19 28.21 -23.33
CA SER A 41 -10.67 27.18 -24.28
C SER A 41 -10.59 25.78 -23.63
N GLY A 42 -11.40 24.84 -24.11
CA GLY A 42 -11.41 23.47 -23.60
C GLY A 42 -10.02 22.81 -23.61
N SER A 43 -9.20 23.11 -24.62
CA SER A 43 -7.81 22.65 -24.71
C SER A 43 -6.90 23.27 -23.63
N GLN A 44 -7.08 24.55 -23.30
CA GLN A 44 -6.32 25.23 -22.25
C GLN A 44 -6.69 24.68 -20.86
N ASN A 45 -7.97 24.42 -20.61
CA ASN A 45 -8.44 23.79 -19.37
C ASN A 45 -7.85 22.40 -19.17
N LEU A 46 -7.80 21.60 -20.24
CA LEU A 46 -7.18 20.27 -20.21
C LEU A 46 -5.68 20.36 -19.91
N LEU A 47 -4.99 21.34 -20.51
CA LEU A 47 -3.55 21.55 -20.30
C LEU A 47 -3.25 21.99 -18.85
N ILE A 48 -4.04 22.91 -18.30
CA ILE A 48 -3.92 23.36 -16.90
C ILE A 48 -4.14 22.21 -15.95
N SER A 49 -5.19 21.42 -16.18
CA SER A 49 -5.51 20.26 -15.34
C SER A 49 -4.41 19.20 -15.41
N SER A 50 -3.89 18.90 -16.60
CA SER A 50 -2.80 17.92 -16.74
C SER A 50 -1.48 18.39 -16.11
N MET A 51 -1.16 19.69 -16.17
CA MET A 51 -0.03 20.25 -15.43
C MET A 51 -0.22 20.09 -13.91
N GLY A 52 -1.44 20.33 -13.41
CA GLY A 52 -1.78 20.11 -12.01
C GLY A 52 -1.51 18.70 -11.54
N VAL A 53 -1.84 17.69 -12.38
CA VAL A 53 -1.54 16.27 -12.05
C VAL A 53 -0.04 16.01 -12.01
N VAL A 54 0.69 16.48 -12.99
CA VAL A 54 2.15 16.27 -13.01
C VAL A 54 2.78 16.89 -11.78
N ILE A 55 2.38 18.12 -11.41
CA ILE A 55 2.87 18.80 -10.20
C ILE A 55 2.47 18.02 -8.94
N PHE A 56 1.23 17.55 -8.86
CA PHE A 56 0.76 16.73 -7.75
C PHE A 56 1.55 15.41 -7.67
N TRP A 57 1.75 14.74 -8.79
CA TRP A 57 2.55 13.52 -8.86
C TRP A 57 3.99 13.73 -8.39
N LEU A 58 4.65 14.81 -8.83
CA LEU A 58 5.99 15.17 -8.37
C LEU A 58 6.07 15.50 -6.88
N SER A 59 4.94 15.92 -6.28
CA SER A 59 4.84 16.24 -4.85
C SER A 59 4.60 15.01 -3.98
N LEU A 60 4.09 13.91 -4.56
CA LEU A 60 3.86 12.68 -3.82
C LEU A 60 5.19 12.08 -3.35
N GLU A 61 5.16 11.49 -2.17
CA GLU A 61 6.19 10.58 -1.75
C GLU A 61 6.32 9.46 -2.81
N ARG A 62 7.48 8.86 -2.90
CA ARG A 62 7.83 7.86 -3.92
C ARG A 62 6.64 6.97 -4.29
N VAL A 63 6.30 6.93 -5.57
CA VAL A 63 5.28 6.03 -6.12
C VAL A 63 5.97 4.73 -6.53
N HIS A 64 5.40 3.60 -6.12
CA HIS A 64 5.92 2.29 -6.48
C HIS A 64 5.82 2.07 -8.00
N PRO A 65 6.85 1.49 -8.67
CA PRO A 65 6.88 1.32 -10.14
C PRO A 65 5.66 0.59 -10.71
N GLU A 66 5.06 -0.32 -9.95
CA GLU A 66 3.82 -1.01 -10.31
C GLU A 66 2.63 -0.06 -10.55
N GLY A 67 2.65 1.13 -9.98
CA GLY A 67 1.63 2.16 -10.17
C GLY A 67 1.70 2.88 -11.53
N TYR A 68 2.88 2.96 -12.16
CA TYR A 68 3.05 3.76 -13.38
C TYR A 68 2.20 3.28 -14.55
N LYS A 69 2.06 1.97 -14.74
CA LYS A 69 1.21 1.42 -15.79
C LYS A 69 -0.27 1.76 -15.59
N PHE A 70 -0.76 1.72 -14.36
CA PHE A 70 -2.13 2.13 -14.04
C PHE A 70 -2.30 3.63 -14.24
N PHE A 71 -1.35 4.44 -13.77
CA PHE A 71 -1.34 5.87 -14.00
C PHE A 71 -1.46 6.21 -15.49
N LEU A 72 -0.63 5.60 -16.35
CA LEU A 72 -0.67 5.85 -17.80
C LEU A 72 -2.02 5.44 -18.42
N ILE A 73 -2.57 4.31 -18.00
CA ILE A 73 -3.88 3.84 -18.50
C ILE A 73 -4.98 4.83 -18.07
N PHE A 74 -5.02 5.20 -16.80
CA PHE A 74 -6.09 6.06 -16.27
C PHE A 74 -5.98 7.49 -16.78
N ILE A 75 -4.78 8.07 -16.93
CA ILE A 75 -4.62 9.43 -17.47
C ILE A 75 -5.01 9.48 -18.94
N LEU A 76 -4.64 8.46 -19.74
CA LEU A 76 -5.05 8.38 -21.14
C LEU A 76 -6.56 8.22 -21.28
N LEU A 77 -7.15 7.30 -20.52
CA LEU A 77 -8.60 7.06 -20.54
C LEU A 77 -9.37 8.30 -20.11
N SER A 78 -8.95 8.99 -19.04
CA SER A 78 -9.60 10.22 -18.58
C SER A 78 -9.50 11.36 -19.59
N SER A 79 -8.36 11.46 -20.30
CA SER A 79 -8.19 12.45 -21.37
C SER A 79 -9.13 12.19 -22.56
N VAL A 80 -9.25 10.94 -22.99
CA VAL A 80 -10.17 10.54 -24.06
C VAL A 80 -11.62 10.77 -23.64
N LEU A 81 -12.02 10.32 -22.47
CA LEU A 81 -13.38 10.52 -21.95
C LEU A 81 -13.72 12.00 -21.78
N GLY A 82 -12.77 12.79 -21.28
CA GLY A 82 -12.94 14.24 -21.11
C GLY A 82 -13.07 15.00 -22.41
N PHE A 83 -12.47 14.50 -23.49
CA PHE A 83 -12.64 15.07 -24.83
C PHE A 83 -14.08 14.91 -25.35
N PHE A 84 -14.71 13.75 -25.09
CA PHE A 84 -16.09 13.50 -25.55
C PHE A 84 -17.13 14.02 -24.54
N TYR A 85 -16.85 13.93 -23.25
CA TYR A 85 -17.77 14.36 -22.21
C TYR A 85 -17.00 14.76 -20.94
N PHE A 86 -16.88 16.06 -20.74
CA PHE A 86 -16.06 16.66 -19.70
C PHE A 86 -16.27 16.09 -18.27
N PRO A 87 -17.51 15.86 -17.76
CA PRO A 87 -17.70 15.29 -16.42
C PRO A 87 -17.08 13.90 -16.24
N LEU A 88 -17.08 13.05 -17.30
CA LEU A 88 -16.40 11.75 -17.26
C LEU A 88 -14.89 11.91 -17.20
N GLY A 89 -14.34 12.93 -17.86
CA GLY A 89 -12.94 13.29 -17.76
C GLY A 89 -12.53 13.63 -16.33
N ILE A 90 -13.35 14.40 -15.61
CA ILE A 90 -13.12 14.73 -14.18
C ILE A 90 -13.09 13.46 -13.34
N ILE A 91 -14.07 12.57 -13.51
CA ILE A 91 -14.14 11.31 -12.76
C ILE A 91 -12.88 10.46 -13.01
N GLY A 92 -12.50 10.29 -14.28
CA GLY A 92 -11.31 9.55 -14.67
C GLY A 92 -10.03 10.15 -14.09
N PHE A 93 -9.99 11.46 -13.99
CA PHE A 93 -8.89 12.21 -13.42
C PHE A 93 -8.76 12.01 -11.89
N LEU A 94 -9.89 12.09 -11.16
CA LEU A 94 -9.92 11.80 -9.74
C LEU A 94 -9.46 10.35 -9.47
N LEU A 95 -9.86 9.40 -10.31
CA LEU A 95 -9.37 8.02 -10.25
C LEU A 95 -7.86 7.93 -10.52
N THR A 96 -7.32 8.74 -11.43
CA THR A 96 -5.87 8.81 -11.68
C THR A 96 -5.11 9.29 -10.44
N ILE A 97 -5.60 10.33 -9.76
CA ILE A 97 -5.04 10.81 -8.49
C ILE A 97 -5.11 9.71 -7.43
N PHE A 98 -6.25 9.02 -7.32
CA PHE A 98 -6.40 7.91 -6.38
C PHE A 98 -5.41 6.77 -6.65
N VAL A 99 -5.15 6.43 -7.92
CA VAL A 99 -4.14 5.42 -8.29
C VAL A 99 -2.75 5.83 -7.80
N LEU A 100 -2.34 7.08 -8.02
CA LEU A 100 -1.06 7.57 -7.52
C LEU A 100 -0.98 7.50 -5.99
N TRP A 101 -2.04 7.90 -5.30
CA TRP A 101 -2.16 7.81 -3.85
C TRP A 101 -2.08 6.36 -3.36
N PHE A 102 -2.75 5.44 -4.02
CA PHE A 102 -2.77 4.03 -3.66
C PHE A 102 -1.37 3.39 -3.75
N PHE A 103 -0.63 3.69 -4.81
CA PHE A 103 0.72 3.15 -5.04
C PHE A 103 1.83 3.96 -4.38
N ARG A 104 1.53 4.84 -3.43
CA ARG A 104 2.57 5.55 -2.68
C ARG A 104 3.41 4.59 -1.87
N ASP A 105 4.71 4.87 -1.82
CA ASP A 105 5.70 4.07 -1.10
C ASP A 105 6.62 4.99 -0.29
N PRO A 106 6.14 5.54 0.84
CA PRO A 106 6.90 6.47 1.66
C PRO A 106 8.14 5.82 2.27
N GLU A 107 9.19 6.60 2.47
CA GLU A 107 10.31 6.17 3.30
C GLU A 107 9.86 6.03 4.75
N ARG A 108 10.42 5.02 5.45
CA ARG A 108 10.05 4.67 6.83
C ARG A 108 11.24 4.80 7.76
N MET A 109 10.97 5.26 8.98
CA MET A 109 11.96 5.29 10.05
C MET A 109 11.87 3.97 10.84
N VAL A 110 12.73 3.03 10.46
CA VAL A 110 12.79 1.73 11.14
C VAL A 110 13.34 1.94 12.54
N PRO A 111 12.67 1.42 13.60
CA PRO A 111 13.18 1.49 14.96
C PRO A 111 14.55 0.82 15.09
N SER A 112 15.42 1.38 15.93
CA SER A 112 16.75 0.84 16.21
C SER A 112 16.75 -0.40 17.14
N SER A 113 15.59 -0.86 17.56
CA SER A 113 15.45 -2.02 18.46
C SER A 113 15.71 -3.32 17.72
N GLU A 114 16.83 -3.97 18.02
CA GLU A 114 17.19 -5.28 17.44
C GLU A 114 16.31 -6.45 17.95
N SER A 115 15.52 -6.24 19.00
CA SER A 115 14.71 -7.29 19.64
C SER A 115 13.22 -7.25 19.29
N GLY A 116 12.76 -6.24 18.54
CA GLY A 116 11.33 -6.06 18.22
C GLY A 116 10.96 -6.52 16.83
N ILE A 117 9.77 -7.11 16.72
CA ILE A 117 9.12 -7.41 15.45
C ILE A 117 8.30 -6.19 15.03
N ILE A 118 8.54 -5.67 13.85
CA ILE A 118 7.80 -4.50 13.34
C ILE A 118 6.64 -4.90 12.44
N SER A 119 5.66 -4.02 12.31
CA SER A 119 4.51 -4.26 11.43
C SER A 119 4.95 -4.41 9.97
N PRO A 120 4.54 -5.48 9.27
CA PRO A 120 4.82 -5.65 7.84
C PRO A 120 3.90 -4.82 6.95
N ALA A 121 2.84 -4.23 7.50
CA ALA A 121 1.81 -3.55 6.74
C ALA A 121 1.28 -2.31 7.47
N ASP A 122 0.81 -1.32 6.71
CA ASP A 122 -0.03 -0.23 7.23
C ASP A 122 -1.45 -0.74 7.43
N GLY A 123 -2.06 -0.47 8.57
CA GLY A 123 -3.44 -0.88 8.77
C GLY A 123 -3.92 -0.82 10.20
N VAL A 124 -4.84 -1.72 10.51
CA VAL A 124 -5.43 -1.87 11.84
C VAL A 124 -5.25 -3.31 12.29
N ILE A 125 -4.84 -3.51 13.53
CA ILE A 125 -4.75 -4.84 14.14
C ILE A 125 -6.18 -5.40 14.25
N CYS A 126 -6.45 -6.45 13.50
CA CYS A 126 -7.76 -7.08 13.48
C CYS A 126 -7.82 -8.42 14.23
N LYS A 127 -6.67 -9.02 14.54
CA LYS A 127 -6.61 -10.26 15.29
C LYS A 127 -5.28 -10.44 16.03
N ILE A 128 -5.35 -10.98 17.25
CA ILE A 128 -4.20 -11.42 18.05
C ILE A 128 -4.64 -12.72 18.72
N GLU A 129 -3.99 -13.83 18.38
CA GLU A 129 -4.35 -15.15 18.91
C GLU A 129 -3.17 -16.11 18.87
N LYS A 130 -3.19 -17.16 19.70
CA LYS A 130 -2.31 -18.32 19.54
C LYS A 130 -3.01 -19.35 18.66
N THR A 131 -2.32 -19.78 17.62
CA THR A 131 -2.90 -20.73 16.63
C THR A 131 -1.80 -21.43 15.85
N PHE A 132 -2.14 -22.47 15.16
CA PHE A 132 -1.22 -23.14 14.23
C PHE A 132 -1.01 -22.29 12.96
N PRO A 133 0.19 -22.32 12.36
CA PRO A 133 0.44 -21.68 11.08
C PRO A 133 -0.37 -22.33 9.95
N PRO A 134 -0.42 -21.73 8.75
CA PRO A 134 -1.02 -22.34 7.59
C PRO A 134 -0.48 -23.76 7.35
N LYS A 135 -1.35 -24.69 6.97
CA LYS A 135 -1.02 -26.11 6.75
C LYS A 135 0.08 -26.37 5.71
N GLU A 136 0.32 -25.38 4.85
CA GLU A 136 1.39 -25.41 3.85
C GLU A 136 2.77 -25.28 4.49
N VAL A 137 2.85 -24.67 5.67
CA VAL A 137 4.08 -24.60 6.47
C VAL A 137 4.10 -25.84 7.37
N LYS A 138 5.13 -26.63 7.25
CA LYS A 138 5.32 -27.88 8.03
C LYS A 138 5.74 -27.57 9.45
N SER A 139 4.88 -26.96 10.24
CA SER A 139 5.09 -26.73 11.67
C SER A 139 3.88 -27.21 12.44
N SER A 140 4.14 -27.94 13.56
CA SER A 140 3.13 -28.45 14.47
C SER A 140 3.05 -27.68 15.78
N GLU A 141 3.70 -26.52 15.87
CA GLU A 141 3.73 -25.68 17.05
C GLU A 141 2.67 -24.57 16.98
N GLU A 142 2.08 -24.25 18.13
CA GLU A 142 1.24 -23.06 18.23
C GLU A 142 2.12 -21.81 18.25
N LEU A 143 1.78 -20.85 17.41
CA LEU A 143 2.48 -19.59 17.22
C LEU A 143 1.57 -18.41 17.61
N LEU A 144 2.17 -17.31 18.04
CA LEU A 144 1.47 -16.04 18.21
C LEU A 144 1.17 -15.45 16.83
N LYS A 145 -0.10 -15.34 16.48
CA LYS A 145 -0.55 -14.71 15.24
C LYS A 145 -1.02 -13.29 15.51
N ILE A 146 -0.49 -12.34 14.74
CA ILE A 146 -0.94 -10.94 14.70
C ILE A 146 -1.36 -10.63 13.28
N SER A 147 -2.61 -10.18 13.10
CA SER A 147 -3.18 -9.88 11.79
C SER A 147 -3.40 -8.38 11.59
N VAL A 148 -2.91 -7.83 10.49
CA VAL A 148 -3.06 -6.42 10.10
C VAL A 148 -4.00 -6.32 8.90
N PHE A 149 -5.15 -5.70 9.08
CA PHE A 149 -6.09 -5.42 8.01
C PHE A 149 -5.75 -4.09 7.33
N MET A 150 -5.65 -4.10 6.01
CA MET A 150 -5.32 -2.97 5.16
C MET A 150 -6.54 -2.55 4.36
N ASN A 151 -7.07 -1.36 4.61
CA ASN A 151 -8.11 -0.79 3.75
C ASN A 151 -7.49 -0.11 2.51
N VAL A 152 -8.32 0.26 1.54
CA VAL A 152 -7.87 0.83 0.25
C VAL A 152 -7.10 2.16 0.37
N PHE A 153 -7.16 2.84 1.52
CA PHE A 153 -6.45 4.10 1.77
C PHE A 153 -5.08 3.91 2.44
N ASN A 154 -4.75 2.71 2.88
CA ASN A 154 -3.46 2.39 3.48
C ASN A 154 -2.36 2.26 2.41
N VAL A 155 -1.09 2.29 2.83
CA VAL A 155 0.03 1.91 1.97
C VAL A 155 0.04 0.39 1.83
N HIS A 156 0.11 -0.11 0.58
CA HIS A 156 0.00 -1.53 0.30
C HIS A 156 1.35 -2.22 0.04
N VAL A 157 2.46 -1.48 0.12
CA VAL A 157 3.80 -2.06 0.11
C VAL A 157 4.08 -2.71 1.45
N ASN A 158 4.42 -4.00 1.42
CA ASN A 158 4.72 -4.77 2.62
C ASN A 158 6.23 -4.79 2.89
N ARG A 159 6.58 -4.79 4.19
CA ARG A 159 7.95 -4.68 4.67
C ARG A 159 8.31 -5.82 5.60
N ALA A 160 9.57 -6.27 5.53
CA ALA A 160 10.09 -7.34 6.36
C ALA A 160 9.94 -6.99 7.85
N PRO A 161 9.26 -7.82 8.66
CA PRO A 161 9.04 -7.55 10.07
C PRO A 161 10.29 -7.73 10.91
N VAL A 162 11.27 -8.43 10.38
CA VAL A 162 12.55 -8.75 11.01
C VAL A 162 13.63 -8.85 9.95
N ALA A 163 14.90 -8.67 10.32
CA ALA A 163 16.04 -9.02 9.46
C ALA A 163 16.23 -10.55 9.45
N GLY A 164 16.49 -11.11 8.27
CA GLY A 164 16.67 -12.55 8.13
C GLY A 164 16.78 -13.01 6.69
N SER A 165 16.91 -14.31 6.49
CA SER A 165 16.93 -14.95 5.18
C SER A 165 15.60 -15.63 4.88
N ILE A 166 15.21 -15.63 3.61
CA ILE A 166 13.99 -16.31 3.17
C ILE A 166 14.29 -17.80 3.02
N LYS A 167 13.64 -18.61 3.85
CA LYS A 167 13.74 -20.08 3.80
C LYS A 167 12.78 -20.72 2.83
N ASP A 168 11.56 -20.15 2.73
CA ASP A 168 10.55 -20.69 1.83
C ASP A 168 9.60 -19.59 1.34
N ILE A 169 9.07 -19.77 0.13
CA ILE A 169 8.04 -18.94 -0.48
C ILE A 169 6.98 -19.86 -1.08
N ILE A 170 5.78 -19.86 -0.47
CA ILE A 170 4.69 -20.73 -0.88
C ILE A 170 3.54 -19.87 -1.40
N TYR A 171 3.29 -19.93 -2.70
CA TYR A 171 2.12 -19.29 -3.29
C TYR A 171 0.95 -20.26 -3.34
N VAL A 172 -0.18 -19.85 -2.79
CA VAL A 172 -1.41 -20.64 -2.76
C VAL A 172 -2.50 -19.89 -3.54
N PRO A 173 -2.92 -20.40 -4.70
CA PRO A 173 -4.03 -19.82 -5.43
C PRO A 173 -5.33 -19.98 -4.63
N GLY A 174 -6.24 -19.01 -4.75
CA GLY A 174 -7.46 -19.03 -3.97
C GLY A 174 -8.56 -18.12 -4.48
N LYS A 175 -9.57 -17.91 -3.63
CA LYS A 175 -10.68 -17.00 -3.88
C LYS A 175 -10.34 -15.57 -3.47
N PHE A 176 -11.26 -14.63 -3.72
CA PHE A 176 -11.15 -13.22 -3.35
C PHE A 176 -12.38 -12.83 -2.54
N ILE A 177 -12.45 -13.29 -1.29
CA ILE A 177 -13.47 -12.86 -0.34
C ILE A 177 -12.92 -11.73 0.55
N ASN A 178 -13.79 -11.05 1.29
CA ASN A 178 -13.39 -9.96 2.16
C ASN A 178 -12.31 -10.41 3.16
N ALA A 179 -11.14 -9.79 3.12
CA ALA A 179 -9.97 -10.15 3.92
C ALA A 179 -10.17 -9.95 5.45
N SER A 180 -11.20 -9.19 5.87
CA SER A 180 -11.54 -9.05 7.29
C SER A 180 -12.19 -10.30 7.89
N LEU A 181 -12.69 -11.21 7.06
CA LEU A 181 -13.33 -12.45 7.51
C LEU A 181 -12.28 -13.53 7.84
N ASP A 182 -12.53 -14.32 8.88
CA ASP A 182 -11.64 -15.43 9.28
C ASP A 182 -11.40 -16.44 8.16
N LYS A 183 -12.45 -16.78 7.41
CA LYS A 183 -12.39 -17.69 6.25
C LYS A 183 -11.47 -17.20 5.12
N ALA A 184 -11.11 -15.92 5.10
CA ALA A 184 -10.19 -15.38 4.10
C ALA A 184 -8.78 -15.98 4.22
N SER A 185 -8.31 -16.27 5.43
CA SER A 185 -7.01 -16.91 5.66
C SER A 185 -6.88 -18.28 5.00
N GLU A 186 -7.99 -19.00 4.87
CA GLU A 186 -7.99 -20.37 4.34
C GLU A 186 -8.33 -20.44 2.86
N HIS A 187 -9.18 -19.54 2.37
CA HIS A 187 -9.76 -19.65 1.04
C HIS A 187 -9.22 -18.64 0.03
N ASN A 188 -8.67 -17.52 0.48
CA ASN A 188 -8.15 -16.49 -0.42
C ASN A 188 -6.78 -16.85 -0.98
N GLU A 189 -6.50 -16.28 -2.17
CA GLU A 189 -5.16 -16.23 -2.71
C GLU A 189 -4.20 -15.66 -1.65
N ARG A 190 -3.11 -16.37 -1.39
CA ARG A 190 -2.11 -15.98 -0.40
C ARG A 190 -0.70 -16.32 -0.82
N ASN A 191 0.24 -15.54 -0.32
CA ASN A 191 1.66 -15.77 -0.46
C ASN A 191 2.27 -15.88 0.94
N ILE A 192 2.90 -16.98 1.23
CA ILE A 192 3.49 -17.31 2.53
C ILE A 192 5.01 -17.20 2.39
N LEU A 193 5.61 -16.34 3.21
CA LEU A 193 7.06 -16.23 3.34
C LEU A 193 7.46 -16.80 4.69
N VAL A 194 8.44 -17.70 4.69
CA VAL A 194 9.10 -18.19 5.90
C VAL A 194 10.46 -17.49 5.99
N LEU A 195 10.64 -16.66 7.00
CA LEU A 195 11.86 -15.90 7.28
C LEU A 195 12.57 -16.55 8.47
N GLU A 196 13.86 -16.81 8.35
CA GLU A 196 14.71 -17.17 9.48
C GLU A 196 15.51 -15.96 9.91
N ASN A 197 15.34 -15.57 11.18
CA ASN A 197 16.08 -14.45 11.78
C ASN A 197 17.49 -14.86 12.24
N ASN A 198 18.27 -13.90 12.71
CA ASN A 198 19.64 -14.14 13.21
C ASN A 198 19.71 -15.02 14.48
N LYS A 199 18.56 -15.33 15.10
CA LYS A 199 18.45 -16.24 16.26
C LYS A 199 18.06 -17.66 15.84
N ASN A 200 17.99 -17.96 14.54
CA ASN A 200 17.46 -19.19 13.94
C ASN A 200 15.97 -19.43 14.29
N GLU A 201 15.21 -18.39 14.53
CA GLU A 201 13.77 -18.48 14.74
C GLU A 201 13.04 -18.27 13.40
N GLU A 202 12.02 -19.08 13.13
CA GLU A 202 11.18 -18.94 11.94
C GLU A 202 10.03 -17.97 12.22
N ILE A 203 9.94 -16.92 11.41
CA ILE A 203 8.85 -15.96 11.38
C ILE A 203 8.09 -16.13 10.06
N ILE A 204 6.78 -16.42 10.15
CA ILE A 204 5.97 -16.66 8.97
C ILE A 204 5.14 -15.41 8.68
N VAL A 205 5.23 -14.90 7.46
CA VAL A 205 4.47 -13.73 6.99
C VAL A 205 3.55 -14.17 5.86
N VAL A 206 2.25 -13.99 6.04
CA VAL A 206 1.24 -14.39 5.07
C VAL A 206 0.56 -13.16 4.50
N GLN A 207 0.80 -12.90 3.22
CA GLN A 207 0.05 -11.92 2.45
C GLN A 207 -1.26 -12.56 1.96
N ILE A 208 -2.40 -11.95 2.25
CA ILE A 208 -3.73 -12.49 1.93
C ILE A 208 -4.47 -11.46 1.08
N ALA A 209 -4.84 -11.84 -0.14
CA ALA A 209 -5.63 -11.02 -1.03
C ALA A 209 -7.05 -10.80 -0.47
N GLY A 210 -7.64 -9.64 -0.76
CA GLY A 210 -9.02 -9.32 -0.39
C GLY A 210 -9.99 -9.35 -1.57
N LEU A 211 -11.20 -8.83 -1.37
CA LEU A 211 -12.29 -8.86 -2.35
C LEU A 211 -11.97 -8.13 -3.67
N ILE A 212 -11.27 -7.01 -3.58
CA ILE A 212 -10.89 -6.18 -4.74
C ILE A 212 -9.46 -6.54 -5.19
N ALA A 213 -8.64 -7.05 -4.27
CA ALA A 213 -7.28 -7.47 -4.51
C ALA A 213 -7.28 -8.70 -5.42
N ARG A 214 -6.69 -8.56 -6.61
CA ARG A 214 -6.57 -9.67 -7.56
C ARG A 214 -5.13 -10.08 -7.82
N ARG A 215 -4.17 -9.58 -7.03
CA ARG A 215 -2.78 -9.98 -7.19
C ARG A 215 -1.90 -9.61 -5.99
N ILE A 216 -1.18 -10.59 -5.52
CA ILE A 216 -0.05 -10.44 -4.60
C ILE A 216 1.22 -10.41 -5.45
N LEU A 217 2.09 -9.44 -5.20
CA LEU A 217 3.39 -9.31 -5.85
C LEU A 217 4.46 -9.58 -4.80
N SER A 218 5.30 -10.57 -5.05
CA SER A 218 6.55 -10.80 -4.32
C SER A 218 7.70 -10.11 -5.06
N PHE A 219 8.56 -9.41 -4.33
CA PHE A 219 9.76 -8.76 -4.88
C PHE A 219 11.04 -9.51 -4.52
N VAL A 220 10.89 -10.64 -3.86
CA VAL A 220 11.98 -11.41 -3.26
C VAL A 220 11.95 -12.84 -3.76
N ASN A 221 13.12 -13.47 -3.70
CA ASN A 221 13.32 -14.85 -4.09
C ASN A 221 13.75 -15.69 -2.90
N LEU A 222 13.71 -17.02 -3.08
CA LEU A 222 14.23 -17.96 -2.09
C LEU A 222 15.70 -17.67 -1.81
N PHE A 223 16.09 -17.71 -0.53
CA PHE A 223 17.42 -17.41 0.00
C PHE A 223 17.87 -15.94 -0.05
N ASP A 224 17.03 -15.02 -0.50
CA ASP A 224 17.34 -13.59 -0.36
C ASP A 224 17.45 -13.23 1.14
N SER A 225 18.41 -12.36 1.45
CA SER A 225 18.56 -11.78 2.80
C SER A 225 17.87 -10.43 2.85
N LEU A 226 16.99 -10.24 3.83
CA LEU A 226 16.23 -9.00 4.04
C LEU A 226 16.72 -8.28 5.29
N ARG A 227 16.82 -6.96 5.19
CA ARG A 227 16.95 -6.09 6.36
C ARG A 227 15.57 -5.83 6.95
N ILE A 228 15.50 -5.59 8.24
CA ILE A 228 14.27 -5.15 8.89
C ILE A 228 13.72 -3.89 8.18
N GLY A 229 12.41 -3.87 7.90
CA GLY A 229 11.75 -2.78 7.18
C GLY A 229 11.97 -2.76 5.66
N GLU A 230 12.74 -3.70 5.10
CA GLU A 230 12.94 -3.82 3.66
C GLU A 230 11.66 -4.27 2.95
N ARG A 231 11.43 -3.75 1.74
CA ARG A 231 10.25 -4.05 0.93
C ARG A 231 10.33 -5.47 0.39
N PHE A 232 9.33 -6.31 0.67
CA PHE A 232 9.31 -7.68 0.16
C PHE A 232 8.14 -7.97 -0.78
N GLY A 233 7.12 -7.13 -0.80
CA GLY A 233 5.97 -7.37 -1.65
C GLY A 233 4.94 -6.25 -1.63
N LEU A 234 3.87 -6.43 -2.40
CA LEU A 234 2.75 -5.50 -2.49
C LEU A 234 1.47 -6.29 -2.77
N ILE A 235 0.37 -5.92 -2.10
CA ILE A 235 -0.96 -6.49 -2.35
C ILE A 235 -1.84 -5.40 -2.95
N ARG A 236 -2.49 -5.66 -4.10
CA ARG A 236 -3.35 -4.66 -4.75
C ARG A 236 -4.75 -4.68 -4.17
N PHE A 237 -5.24 -3.53 -3.67
CA PHE A 237 -6.64 -3.20 -3.31
C PHE A 237 -7.29 -4.02 -2.19
N GLY A 238 -7.00 -3.62 -0.93
CA GLY A 238 -7.65 -4.15 0.28
C GLY A 238 -7.24 -5.59 0.59
N SER A 239 -6.63 -5.80 1.74
CA SER A 239 -5.92 -7.04 2.03
C SER A 239 -5.68 -7.23 3.52
N ARG A 240 -5.06 -8.32 3.88
CA ARG A 240 -4.59 -8.58 5.23
C ARG A 240 -3.18 -9.18 5.18
N VAL A 241 -2.37 -8.86 6.17
CA VAL A 241 -1.09 -9.52 6.40
C VAL A 241 -1.12 -10.14 7.79
N ASP A 242 -0.86 -11.45 7.85
CA ASP A 242 -0.75 -12.19 9.09
C ASP A 242 0.74 -12.45 9.38
N VAL A 243 1.17 -12.23 10.62
CA VAL A 243 2.50 -12.57 11.10
C VAL A 243 2.36 -13.64 12.17
N TYR A 244 3.08 -14.75 12.02
CA TYR A 244 3.15 -15.80 13.01
C TYR A 244 4.54 -15.81 13.61
N LEU A 245 4.60 -15.78 14.93
CA LEU A 245 5.80 -15.65 15.74
C LEU A 245 5.91 -16.83 16.71
N PRO A 246 7.11 -17.28 17.06
CA PRO A 246 7.30 -18.25 18.15
C PRO A 246 6.56 -17.82 19.43
N SER A 247 6.14 -18.80 20.23
CA SER A 247 5.28 -18.60 21.38
C SER A 247 5.92 -17.81 22.55
N ASN A 248 7.24 -17.57 22.48
CA ASN A 248 8.02 -16.74 23.40
C ASN A 248 7.90 -15.23 23.15
N TYR A 249 7.26 -14.82 22.06
CA TYR A 249 6.99 -13.41 21.78
C TYR A 249 5.68 -12.95 22.42
N ASP A 250 5.69 -11.73 22.97
CA ASP A 250 4.52 -11.04 23.50
C ASP A 250 4.05 -9.95 22.54
N ALA A 251 2.74 -9.87 22.31
CA ALA A 251 2.16 -8.79 21.54
C ALA A 251 2.33 -7.45 22.26
N LYS A 252 2.77 -6.41 21.54
CA LYS A 252 2.92 -5.03 22.03
C LYS A 252 1.86 -4.08 21.45
N VAL A 253 0.84 -4.64 20.85
CA VAL A 253 -0.27 -3.93 20.22
C VAL A 253 -1.60 -4.52 20.69
N GLU A 254 -2.67 -3.76 20.51
CA GLU A 254 -4.04 -4.13 20.89
C GLU A 254 -4.95 -4.24 19.65
N LEU A 255 -6.05 -4.96 19.80
CA LEU A 255 -7.09 -5.03 18.75
C LEU A 255 -7.63 -3.62 18.45
N GLY A 256 -7.76 -3.29 17.18
CA GLY A 256 -8.20 -1.96 16.72
C GLY A 256 -7.09 -0.91 16.66
N GLN A 257 -5.88 -1.19 17.15
CA GLN A 257 -4.76 -0.26 17.08
C GLN A 257 -4.32 -0.06 15.62
N LYS A 258 -4.07 1.20 15.24
CA LYS A 258 -3.46 1.55 13.95
C LYS A 258 -1.96 1.32 14.01
N VAL A 259 -1.43 0.69 12.98
CA VAL A 259 0.00 0.39 12.83
C VAL A 259 0.54 0.87 11.49
N THR A 260 1.83 1.16 11.48
CA THR A 260 2.57 1.65 10.31
C THR A 260 3.66 0.64 9.94
N ALA A 261 3.65 0.21 8.66
CA ALA A 261 4.63 -0.72 8.12
C ALA A 261 6.06 -0.19 8.29
N GLY A 262 6.95 -1.02 8.82
CA GLY A 262 8.36 -0.65 9.00
C GLY A 262 8.65 0.23 10.22
N GLU A 263 7.62 0.67 10.99
CA GLU A 263 7.81 1.62 12.10
C GLU A 263 7.23 1.12 13.43
N THR A 264 6.02 0.55 13.42
CA THR A 264 5.35 0.14 14.66
C THR A 264 5.86 -1.22 15.13
N ILE A 265 6.38 -1.31 16.35
CA ILE A 265 6.72 -2.58 17.00
C ILE A 265 5.42 -3.28 17.38
N ILE A 266 5.21 -4.50 16.87
CA ILE A 266 4.01 -5.29 17.13
C ILE A 266 4.22 -6.42 18.12
N ALA A 267 5.46 -6.87 18.33
CA ALA A 267 5.82 -7.89 19.31
C ALA A 267 7.28 -7.75 19.74
N SER A 268 7.61 -8.29 20.91
CA SER A 268 8.99 -8.41 21.41
C SER A 268 9.14 -9.56 22.40
#